data_9be85d9c75919e7e0a16f1691810778c
#
_entry.id   9be85d9c75919e7e0a16f1691810778c
#
_cell.length_a   1.000
_cell.length_b   1.000
_cell.length_c   1.000
_cell.angle_alpha   90.00
_cell.angle_beta   90.00
_cell.angle_gamma   90.00
#
_symmetry.space_group_name_H-M   'P 1'
#
loop_
_entity.id
_entity.type
_entity.pdbx_description
1 polymer ?
#
loop_
_entity_poly.entity_id
_entity_poly.type
_entity_poly.pdbx_seq_one_letter_code
_entity_poly.pdbx_strand_id
1 'polypeptide(L)'
;MKTRSISFIVLCITLIASCFIINKGIFDAAYAQNNTNIFGTDGNKQSSGHEGLPYLGVNMRGYYTSLPQAREDLKDPFPSNYYESSFKTLSKTDVIDHVRYRFYWESYVRDPVAFIKELEDVAKTADKYGIKVIYDNHQFHTSSWLNVGRGTGFPAYLFNDPVLYKQGSGGTPKSTAAETWWTNWWNRTIKSVNGTDGWTLQEDFLKKIVSTVDKHQSTLGYEILSEPQVHTKDQWTKIGKYNTFMVDALRKLTSKTIIYSMNIPIDLKSPIQVNAENLAKMSPNNKQNIVFKFSLYGIPNDGYQSDKLQLFENASRIAGVPLYIGEWNNVKRVATINEEGKKIWQIEANQSNISQADANMIVEKFKGIGIWGMAYWEWSFVINETPNFNLVDIMYDKATGAGKIQPTKYFEIMTKAYQDVYYQPSERVFPTDSRSTLS
;
A
#
# COMPACT_ATOMS: atom_id res chain seq x y z
N MET A 1 -3.21 33.36 -52.68
CA MET A 1 -4.21 32.60 -51.88
C MET A 1 -3.54 31.59 -50.94
N LYS A 2 -2.43 31.88 -50.24
CA LYS A 2 -1.76 30.92 -49.32
C LYS A 2 -1.60 31.43 -47.87
N THR A 3 -2.03 32.61 -47.53
CA THR A 3 -1.83 33.24 -46.22
C THR A 3 -3.03 33.16 -45.27
N ARG A 4 -4.22 32.70 -45.70
CA ARG A 4 -5.39 32.59 -44.83
C ARG A 4 -5.53 31.26 -44.11
N SER A 5 -4.90 30.17 -44.57
CA SER A 5 -5.01 28.83 -43.96
C SER A 5 -4.16 28.67 -42.71
N ILE A 6 -3.05 29.39 -42.55
CA ILE A 6 -2.13 29.26 -41.41
C ILE A 6 -2.73 29.92 -40.15
N SER A 7 -3.39 31.05 -40.30
CA SER A 7 -4.03 31.75 -39.15
C SER A 7 -5.20 30.98 -38.53
N PHE A 8 -5.93 30.20 -39.35
CA PHE A 8 -7.05 29.40 -38.82
C PHE A 8 -6.58 28.15 -38.02
N ILE A 9 -5.47 27.54 -38.43
CA ILE A 9 -4.88 26.39 -37.71
C ILE A 9 -4.29 26.82 -36.37
N VAL A 10 -3.62 27.97 -36.31
CA VAL A 10 -3.05 28.50 -35.05
C VAL A 10 -4.17 28.89 -34.08
N LEU A 11 -5.29 29.46 -34.58
CA LEU A 11 -6.44 29.81 -33.72
C LEU A 11 -7.16 28.56 -33.19
N CYS A 12 -7.28 27.49 -33.97
CA CYS A 12 -7.87 26.24 -33.50
C CYS A 12 -6.98 25.52 -32.47
N ILE A 13 -5.66 25.56 -32.62
CA ILE A 13 -4.73 24.95 -31.66
C ILE A 13 -4.74 25.72 -30.33
N THR A 14 -4.81 27.05 -30.34
CA THR A 14 -4.93 27.86 -29.13
C THR A 14 -6.28 27.69 -28.43
N LEU A 15 -7.36 27.54 -29.15
CA LEU A 15 -8.70 27.26 -28.57
C LEU A 15 -8.76 25.85 -27.96
N ILE A 16 -8.18 24.84 -28.59
CA ILE A 16 -8.11 23.48 -28.04
C ILE A 16 -7.23 23.44 -26.79
N ALA A 17 -6.06 24.10 -26.80
CA ALA A 17 -5.20 24.20 -25.62
C ALA A 17 -5.88 24.95 -24.46
N SER A 18 -6.63 26.02 -24.73
CA SER A 18 -7.38 26.77 -23.72
C SER A 18 -8.54 25.94 -23.15
N CYS A 19 -9.24 25.15 -23.97
CA CYS A 19 -10.27 24.23 -23.48
C CYS A 19 -9.71 23.11 -22.62
N PHE A 20 -8.51 22.61 -22.92
CA PHE A 20 -7.84 21.59 -22.08
C PHE A 20 -7.37 22.17 -20.73
N ILE A 21 -6.86 23.40 -20.70
CA ILE A 21 -6.41 24.05 -19.47
C ILE A 21 -7.62 24.44 -18.60
N ILE A 22 -8.71 24.94 -19.18
CA ILE A 22 -9.94 25.29 -18.45
C ILE A 22 -10.62 24.04 -17.90
N ASN A 23 -10.70 22.94 -18.67
CA ASN A 23 -11.22 21.67 -18.18
C ASN A 23 -10.36 21.08 -17.06
N LYS A 24 -9.03 21.13 -17.17
CA LYS A 24 -8.14 20.66 -16.11
C LYS A 24 -8.36 21.45 -14.81
N GLY A 25 -8.41 22.78 -14.87
CA GLY A 25 -8.66 23.62 -13.69
C GLY A 25 -10.02 23.39 -13.02
N ILE A 26 -11.08 23.15 -13.81
CA ILE A 26 -12.43 22.85 -13.30
C ILE A 26 -12.46 21.41 -12.69
N PHE A 27 -11.79 20.45 -13.31
CA PHE A 27 -11.68 19.09 -12.77
C PHE A 27 -10.82 19.03 -11.50
N ASP A 28 -9.71 19.76 -11.45
CA ASP A 28 -8.84 19.83 -10.27
C ASP A 28 -9.55 20.51 -9.09
N ALA A 29 -10.34 21.56 -9.34
CA ALA A 29 -11.16 22.22 -8.33
C ALA A 29 -12.34 21.33 -7.84
N ALA A 30 -13.00 20.61 -8.74
CA ALA A 30 -14.05 19.65 -8.39
C ALA A 30 -13.50 18.43 -7.65
N TYR A 31 -12.29 17.98 -7.96
CA TYR A 31 -11.61 16.90 -7.25
C TYR A 31 -11.16 17.33 -5.85
N ALA A 32 -10.59 18.52 -5.72
CA ALA A 32 -10.25 19.09 -4.41
C ALA A 32 -11.50 19.32 -3.55
N GLN A 33 -12.59 19.82 -4.13
CA GLN A 33 -13.86 20.07 -3.43
C GLN A 33 -14.60 18.76 -3.09
N ASN A 34 -14.54 17.73 -3.94
CA ASN A 34 -15.06 16.40 -3.64
C ASN A 34 -14.20 15.65 -2.62
N ASN A 35 -12.87 15.81 -2.61
CA ASN A 35 -12.03 15.21 -1.58
C ASN A 35 -12.31 15.80 -0.19
N THR A 36 -12.60 17.08 -0.07
CA THR A 36 -13.04 17.68 1.21
C THR A 36 -14.42 17.17 1.66
N ASN A 37 -15.26 16.68 0.74
CA ASN A 37 -16.57 16.08 1.05
C ASN A 37 -16.55 14.54 1.15
N ILE A 38 -15.54 13.86 0.57
CA ILE A 38 -15.35 12.41 0.67
C ILE A 38 -14.67 12.04 2.00
N PHE A 39 -13.90 12.95 2.60
CA PHE A 39 -13.45 12.82 3.98
C PHE A 39 -14.64 13.04 4.92
N GLY A 40 -15.49 12.01 5.03
CA GLY A 40 -16.62 12.01 5.95
C GLY A 40 -16.14 12.51 7.31
N THR A 41 -16.74 13.59 7.78
CA THR A 41 -16.58 14.05 9.15
C THR A 41 -17.17 12.96 10.06
N ASP A 42 -16.37 11.94 10.39
CA ASP A 42 -16.70 11.06 11.51
C ASP A 42 -16.81 11.94 12.76
N GLY A 43 -18.02 12.06 13.27
CA GLY A 43 -18.40 12.94 14.39
C GLY A 43 -17.79 12.56 15.74
N ASN A 44 -16.61 11.92 15.74
CA ASN A 44 -15.80 11.62 16.94
C ASN A 44 -14.32 11.79 16.62
N LYS A 45 -13.95 12.99 16.16
CA LYS A 45 -12.54 13.41 16.14
C LYS A 45 -12.10 13.74 17.55
N GLN A 46 -11.59 12.76 18.25
CA GLN A 46 -10.56 13.03 19.24
C GLN A 46 -9.26 13.19 18.43
N SER A 47 -8.93 14.42 18.14
CA SER A 47 -7.94 14.87 17.22
C SER A 47 -6.53 14.46 17.65
N SER A 48 -5.86 13.61 16.90
CA SER A 48 -4.47 13.90 16.56
C SER A 48 -4.52 15.20 15.73
N GLY A 49 -3.73 16.21 16.02
CA GLY A 49 -3.87 17.58 15.50
C GLY A 49 -3.68 17.82 14.01
N HIS A 50 -4.20 16.97 13.14
CA HIS A 50 -3.88 16.91 11.72
C HIS A 50 -5.13 16.93 10.81
N GLU A 51 -6.09 17.84 11.11
CA GLU A 51 -7.24 18.02 10.20
C GLU A 51 -6.78 18.40 8.78
N GLY A 52 -7.11 17.55 7.81
CA GLY A 52 -6.84 17.79 6.39
C GLY A 52 -5.50 17.26 5.86
N LEU A 53 -4.68 16.63 6.69
CA LEU A 53 -3.43 15.99 6.26
C LEU A 53 -3.64 14.51 5.91
N PRO A 54 -2.84 13.95 4.97
CA PRO A 54 -2.87 12.51 4.69
C PRO A 54 -2.37 11.71 5.90
N TYR A 55 -2.77 10.45 5.97
CA TYR A 55 -2.21 9.51 6.93
C TYR A 55 -0.74 9.20 6.59
N LEU A 56 0.16 9.36 7.57
CA LEU A 56 1.60 9.13 7.41
C LEU A 56 2.04 7.95 8.27
N GLY A 57 2.52 6.89 7.65
CA GLY A 57 2.76 5.66 8.38
C GLY A 57 3.96 4.84 7.95
N VAL A 58 4.03 3.67 8.56
CA VAL A 58 5.07 2.67 8.32
C VAL A 58 4.46 1.28 8.16
N ASN A 59 5.10 0.42 7.37
CA ASN A 59 4.76 -0.98 7.29
C ASN A 59 5.40 -1.74 8.45
N MET A 60 4.62 -2.58 9.11
CA MET A 60 5.07 -3.43 10.22
C MET A 60 4.53 -4.85 10.05
N ARG A 61 5.22 -5.83 10.60
CA ARG A 61 4.76 -7.21 10.64
C ARG A 61 4.79 -7.76 12.05
N GLY A 62 4.01 -8.81 12.27
CA GLY A 62 4.10 -9.63 13.46
C GLY A 62 5.02 -10.84 13.30
N TYR A 63 5.10 -11.64 14.33
CA TYR A 63 5.72 -12.93 14.29
C TYR A 63 4.72 -14.01 13.88
N TYR A 64 3.73 -14.30 14.72
CA TYR A 64 2.73 -15.34 14.43
C TYR A 64 1.79 -15.01 13.28
N THR A 65 1.50 -13.73 13.08
CA THR A 65 0.66 -13.25 11.97
C THR A 65 1.39 -13.25 10.63
N SER A 66 2.71 -13.42 10.63
CA SER A 66 3.53 -13.38 9.42
C SER A 66 4.46 -14.61 9.26
N LEU A 67 4.08 -15.76 9.82
CA LEU A 67 4.79 -17.03 9.66
C LEU A 67 4.23 -17.83 8.48
N PRO A 68 4.93 -17.92 7.34
CA PRO A 68 4.49 -18.74 6.21
C PRO A 68 4.42 -20.23 6.56
N GLN A 69 3.50 -20.96 5.94
CA GLN A 69 3.32 -22.40 6.22
C GLN A 69 4.53 -23.25 5.79
N ALA A 70 5.16 -22.89 4.68
CA ALA A 70 6.29 -23.65 4.12
C ALA A 70 7.67 -23.13 4.62
N ARG A 71 7.70 -22.27 5.64
CA ARG A 71 8.93 -21.71 6.22
C ARG A 71 9.06 -22.17 7.67
N GLU A 72 9.87 -23.21 7.90
CA GLU A 72 10.19 -23.70 9.23
C GLU A 72 11.44 -23.04 9.85
N ASP A 73 12.21 -22.35 9.04
CA ASP A 73 13.47 -21.70 9.42
C ASP A 73 13.29 -20.41 10.23
N LEU A 74 12.10 -19.80 10.20
CA LEU A 74 11.79 -18.62 10.97
C LEU A 74 11.34 -18.99 12.40
N LYS A 75 12.29 -19.38 13.24
CA LYS A 75 12.00 -19.94 14.57
C LYS A 75 12.17 -18.95 15.72
N ASP A 76 12.90 -17.86 15.51
CA ASP A 76 13.15 -16.89 16.57
C ASP A 76 11.96 -15.93 16.68
N PRO A 77 11.20 -15.93 17.78
CA PRO A 77 10.14 -14.98 18.01
C PRO A 77 10.70 -13.57 18.12
N PHE A 78 9.83 -12.58 17.92
CA PHE A 78 10.19 -11.21 18.25
C PHE A 78 10.42 -11.04 19.74
N PRO A 79 11.23 -10.04 20.15
CA PRO A 79 11.35 -9.70 21.55
C PRO A 79 9.98 -9.52 22.20
N SER A 80 9.83 -9.95 23.47
CA SER A 80 8.55 -9.87 24.19
C SER A 80 7.97 -8.46 24.31
N ASN A 81 8.83 -7.43 24.24
CA ASN A 81 8.45 -6.01 24.26
C ASN A 81 8.40 -5.37 22.86
N TYR A 82 8.36 -6.14 21.78
CA TYR A 82 8.46 -5.62 20.41
C TYR A 82 7.40 -4.57 20.09
N TYR A 83 6.12 -4.89 20.31
CA TYR A 83 5.02 -3.98 20.03
C TYR A 83 5.05 -2.75 20.95
N GLU A 84 5.23 -2.97 22.23
CA GLU A 84 5.30 -1.89 23.22
C GLU A 84 6.41 -0.89 22.86
N SER A 85 7.60 -1.36 22.56
CA SER A 85 8.73 -0.53 22.18
C SER A 85 8.54 0.15 20.83
N SER A 86 7.95 -0.54 19.84
CA SER A 86 7.69 -0.02 18.51
C SER A 86 6.66 1.11 18.52
N PHE A 87 5.49 0.87 19.09
CA PHE A 87 4.42 1.88 19.16
C PHE A 87 4.81 3.08 20.04
N LYS A 88 5.54 2.85 21.13
CA LYS A 88 6.11 3.93 21.93
C LYS A 88 7.12 4.78 21.16
N THR A 89 7.92 4.18 20.27
CA THR A 89 8.85 4.91 19.42
C THR A 89 8.13 5.73 18.37
N LEU A 90 7.12 5.14 17.71
CA LEU A 90 6.29 5.82 16.73
C LEU A 90 5.53 7.01 17.32
N SER A 91 4.92 6.84 18.49
CA SER A 91 4.13 7.89 19.15
C SER A 91 4.93 9.13 19.58
N LYS A 92 6.28 9.04 19.57
CA LYS A 92 7.16 10.17 19.89
C LYS A 92 7.51 11.03 18.67
N THR A 93 7.11 10.63 17.48
CA THR A 93 7.51 11.33 16.24
C THR A 93 6.64 12.54 15.93
N ASP A 94 5.45 12.65 16.51
CA ASP A 94 4.42 13.65 16.23
C ASP A 94 3.95 13.72 14.75
N VAL A 95 4.52 12.87 13.87
CA VAL A 95 4.21 12.86 12.43
C VAL A 95 3.75 11.51 11.93
N ILE A 96 4.07 10.41 12.62
CA ILE A 96 3.61 9.08 12.23
C ILE A 96 2.33 8.76 12.98
N ASP A 97 1.24 8.60 12.25
CA ASP A 97 -0.10 8.41 12.80
C ASP A 97 -0.62 6.98 12.63
N HIS A 98 -0.02 6.18 11.72
CA HIS A 98 -0.49 4.82 11.52
C HIS A 98 0.60 3.80 11.20
N VAL A 99 0.22 2.55 11.42
CA VAL A 99 0.95 1.35 11.01
C VAL A 99 0.09 0.59 9.99
N ARG A 100 0.64 0.26 8.83
CA ARG A 100 0.09 -0.76 7.95
C ARG A 100 0.66 -2.11 8.40
N TYR A 101 -0.17 -2.87 9.15
CA TYR A 101 0.22 -4.12 9.79
C TYR A 101 -0.14 -5.30 8.90
N ARG A 102 0.89 -5.95 8.34
CA ARG A 102 0.71 -7.08 7.43
C ARG A 102 0.57 -8.41 8.17
N PHE A 103 -0.35 -9.21 7.71
CA PHE A 103 -0.55 -10.59 8.13
C PHE A 103 -0.80 -11.49 6.92
N TYR A 104 -0.61 -12.81 7.07
CA TYR A 104 -0.83 -13.77 5.99
C TYR A 104 -1.98 -14.72 6.36
N TRP A 105 -2.84 -15.02 5.41
CA TRP A 105 -3.91 -15.99 5.61
C TRP A 105 -3.35 -17.38 5.97
N GLU A 106 -2.25 -17.83 5.31
CA GLU A 106 -1.58 -19.08 5.65
C GLU A 106 -1.06 -19.13 7.09
N SER A 107 -0.67 -17.97 7.66
CA SER A 107 -0.22 -17.91 9.07
C SER A 107 -1.38 -18.15 10.04
N TYR A 108 -2.58 -17.64 9.73
CA TYR A 108 -3.78 -17.95 10.48
C TYR A 108 -4.09 -19.45 10.46
N VAL A 109 -3.99 -20.11 9.31
CA VAL A 109 -4.22 -21.55 9.18
C VAL A 109 -3.17 -22.36 9.94
N ARG A 110 -1.94 -21.86 10.03
CA ARG A 110 -0.84 -22.49 10.75
C ARG A 110 -1.08 -22.52 12.26
N ASP A 111 -1.44 -21.40 12.86
CA ASP A 111 -1.74 -21.29 14.30
C ASP A 111 -2.79 -20.19 14.55
N PRO A 112 -4.08 -20.53 14.48
CA PRO A 112 -5.15 -19.55 14.64
C PRO A 112 -5.17 -18.90 16.03
N VAL A 113 -4.74 -19.60 17.08
CA VAL A 113 -4.79 -19.08 18.46
C VAL A 113 -3.71 -18.03 18.67
N ALA A 114 -2.46 -18.34 18.34
CA ALA A 114 -1.36 -17.40 18.45
C ALA A 114 -1.55 -16.19 17.49
N PHE A 115 -2.06 -16.45 16.29
CA PHE A 115 -2.36 -15.41 15.31
C PHE A 115 -3.37 -14.38 15.84
N ILE A 116 -4.53 -14.83 16.33
CA ILE A 116 -5.57 -13.95 16.86
C ILE A 116 -5.10 -13.21 18.12
N LYS A 117 -4.38 -13.90 19.00
CA LYS A 117 -3.79 -13.26 20.16
C LYS A 117 -2.84 -12.13 19.78
N GLU A 118 -1.99 -12.34 18.80
CA GLU A 118 -1.04 -11.33 18.34
C GLU A 118 -1.77 -10.11 17.72
N LEU A 119 -2.82 -10.32 16.93
CA LEU A 119 -3.65 -9.21 16.42
C LEU A 119 -4.29 -8.39 17.53
N GLU A 120 -4.80 -9.03 18.58
CA GLU A 120 -5.36 -8.33 19.73
C GLU A 120 -4.29 -7.54 20.51
N ASP A 121 -3.11 -8.12 20.68
CA ASP A 121 -2.01 -7.45 21.37
C ASP A 121 -1.53 -6.20 20.59
N VAL A 122 -1.48 -6.29 19.26
CA VAL A 122 -1.20 -5.14 18.38
C VAL A 122 -2.26 -4.06 18.55
N ALA A 123 -3.55 -4.42 18.45
CA ALA A 123 -4.64 -3.46 18.57
C ALA A 123 -4.65 -2.74 19.94
N LYS A 124 -4.51 -3.50 21.04
CA LYS A 124 -4.43 -2.95 22.40
C LYS A 124 -3.23 -2.03 22.59
N THR A 125 -2.09 -2.41 22.03
CA THR A 125 -0.87 -1.57 22.14
C THR A 125 -1.01 -0.30 21.30
N ALA A 126 -1.58 -0.41 20.12
CA ALA A 126 -1.87 0.74 19.26
C ALA A 126 -2.85 1.72 19.93
N ASP A 127 -3.94 1.22 20.55
CA ASP A 127 -4.86 2.04 21.36
C ASP A 127 -4.13 2.80 22.46
N LYS A 128 -3.23 2.12 23.18
CA LYS A 128 -2.45 2.72 24.28
C LYS A 128 -1.59 3.89 23.83
N TYR A 129 -1.03 3.82 22.61
CA TYR A 129 -0.12 4.84 22.07
C TYR A 129 -0.78 5.80 21.08
N GLY A 130 -2.08 5.67 20.82
CA GLY A 130 -2.82 6.55 19.90
C GLY A 130 -2.44 6.39 18.43
N ILE A 131 -1.76 5.31 18.06
CA ILE A 131 -1.36 5.01 16.67
C ILE A 131 -2.47 4.21 15.98
N LYS A 132 -2.85 4.60 14.77
CA LYS A 132 -3.84 3.88 13.97
C LYS A 132 -3.25 2.63 13.32
N VAL A 133 -4.09 1.65 12.99
CA VAL A 133 -3.67 0.40 12.34
C VAL A 133 -4.54 0.10 11.13
N ILE A 134 -3.90 -0.09 9.99
CA ILE A 134 -4.47 -0.72 8.79
C ILE A 134 -4.06 -2.19 8.80
N TYR A 135 -5.03 -3.09 8.81
CA TYR A 135 -4.79 -4.53 8.78
C TYR A 135 -4.71 -5.02 7.34
N ASP A 136 -3.52 -5.42 6.91
CA ASP A 136 -3.17 -5.79 5.55
C ASP A 136 -3.15 -7.32 5.37
N ASN A 137 -4.14 -7.86 4.64
CA ASN A 137 -4.12 -9.25 4.17
C ASN A 137 -3.09 -9.37 3.04
N HIS A 138 -1.85 -9.60 3.45
CA HIS A 138 -0.69 -9.54 2.59
C HIS A 138 -0.43 -10.86 1.86
N GLN A 139 -0.01 -10.76 0.61
CA GLN A 139 0.58 -11.83 -0.15
C GLN A 139 1.82 -11.32 -0.92
N PHE A 140 2.77 -12.20 -1.12
CA PHE A 140 3.91 -11.98 -2.00
C PHE A 140 4.22 -13.30 -2.71
N HIS A 141 4.30 -13.27 -4.04
CA HIS A 141 4.47 -14.48 -4.85
C HIS A 141 3.41 -15.56 -4.57
N THR A 142 2.16 -15.14 -4.32
CA THR A 142 0.96 -15.96 -4.14
C THR A 142 0.93 -16.74 -2.81
N SER A 143 1.93 -17.55 -2.51
CA SER A 143 1.95 -18.45 -1.34
C SER A 143 3.33 -19.02 -1.10
N SER A 144 3.63 -19.36 0.16
CA SER A 144 4.81 -20.14 0.49
C SER A 144 4.75 -21.57 -0.09
N TRP A 145 3.58 -22.09 -0.40
CA TRP A 145 3.42 -23.38 -1.06
C TRP A 145 3.97 -23.36 -2.49
N LEU A 146 3.56 -22.39 -3.30
CA LEU A 146 4.04 -22.28 -4.68
C LEU A 146 5.49 -21.78 -4.78
N ASN A 147 5.89 -20.87 -3.91
CA ASN A 147 7.23 -20.29 -3.91
C ASN A 147 7.90 -20.51 -2.55
N VAL A 148 8.41 -21.70 -2.34
CA VAL A 148 9.09 -22.11 -1.11
C VAL A 148 10.26 -21.17 -0.82
N GLY A 149 10.34 -20.68 0.41
CA GLY A 149 11.41 -19.78 0.87
C GLY A 149 11.20 -18.29 0.59
N ARG A 150 10.31 -17.90 -0.32
CA ARG A 150 10.04 -16.48 -0.64
C ARG A 150 8.57 -16.09 -0.67
N GLY A 151 7.69 -17.01 -1.04
CA GLY A 151 6.26 -16.74 -1.15
C GLY A 151 5.59 -16.64 0.22
N THR A 152 4.51 -15.88 0.27
CA THR A 152 3.61 -15.75 1.44
C THR A 152 2.20 -15.45 0.97
N GLY A 153 1.20 -15.76 1.77
CA GLY A 153 -0.17 -15.30 1.56
C GLY A 153 -1.22 -16.39 1.64
N PHE A 154 -1.54 -17.03 0.52
CA PHE A 154 -2.64 -18.01 0.46
C PHE A 154 -2.27 -19.35 1.08
N PRO A 155 -3.18 -19.98 1.85
CA PRO A 155 -2.90 -21.24 2.52
C PRO A 155 -2.80 -22.43 1.56
N ALA A 156 -1.96 -23.39 1.93
CA ALA A 156 -1.61 -24.55 1.10
C ALA A 156 -2.84 -25.38 0.62
N TYR A 157 -3.91 -25.45 1.40
CA TYR A 157 -5.11 -26.21 1.04
C TYR A 157 -5.89 -25.66 -0.17
N LEU A 158 -5.58 -24.45 -0.64
CA LEU A 158 -6.15 -23.89 -1.86
C LEU A 158 -5.41 -24.32 -3.13
N PHE A 159 -4.31 -25.05 -2.97
CA PHE A 159 -3.48 -25.60 -4.08
C PHE A 159 -3.66 -27.12 -4.15
N ASN A 160 -4.92 -27.57 -4.14
CA ASN A 160 -5.28 -28.98 -4.00
C ASN A 160 -5.23 -29.82 -5.29
N ASP A 161 -4.85 -29.22 -6.41
CA ASP A 161 -4.53 -29.94 -7.63
C ASP A 161 -3.01 -30.20 -7.71
N PRO A 162 -2.53 -31.43 -7.43
CA PRO A 162 -1.11 -31.73 -7.36
C PRO A 162 -0.39 -31.68 -8.72
N VAL A 163 -1.14 -31.67 -9.81
CA VAL A 163 -0.59 -31.55 -11.17
C VAL A 163 -0.37 -30.08 -11.51
N LEU A 164 -1.39 -29.24 -11.27
CA LEU A 164 -1.35 -27.82 -11.60
C LEU A 164 -0.56 -27.00 -10.58
N TYR A 165 -0.60 -27.38 -9.31
CA TYR A 165 -0.09 -26.57 -8.18
C TYR A 165 0.87 -27.33 -7.29
N LYS A 166 1.85 -27.99 -7.90
CA LYS A 166 2.91 -28.69 -7.15
C LYS A 166 3.66 -27.70 -6.26
N GLN A 167 3.97 -28.13 -5.03
CA GLN A 167 4.81 -27.36 -4.14
C GLN A 167 6.14 -26.96 -4.80
N GLY A 168 6.50 -25.69 -4.72
CA GLY A 168 7.72 -25.16 -5.34
C GLY A 168 7.62 -24.93 -6.86
N SER A 169 6.44 -25.03 -7.48
CA SER A 169 6.26 -24.81 -8.93
C SER A 169 6.34 -23.35 -9.37
N GLY A 170 6.48 -22.42 -8.39
CA GLY A 170 6.64 -20.99 -8.62
C GLY A 170 5.38 -20.17 -8.43
N GLY A 171 5.49 -19.10 -7.62
CA GLY A 171 4.39 -18.20 -7.27
C GLY A 171 4.50 -16.79 -7.86
N THR A 172 5.55 -16.51 -8.63
CA THR A 172 5.78 -15.19 -9.25
C THR A 172 4.84 -14.95 -10.43
N PRO A 173 4.59 -13.69 -10.83
CA PRO A 173 3.78 -13.37 -12.00
C PRO A 173 4.25 -13.99 -13.34
N LYS A 174 5.46 -14.52 -13.37
CA LYS A 174 6.04 -15.19 -14.57
C LYS A 174 5.90 -16.71 -14.54
N SER A 175 5.35 -17.28 -13.48
CA SER A 175 5.24 -18.73 -13.32
C SER A 175 3.88 -19.20 -13.84
N THR A 176 3.88 -20.26 -14.65
CA THR A 176 2.66 -20.87 -15.18
C THR A 176 1.72 -21.35 -14.08
N ALA A 177 2.25 -21.88 -12.97
CA ALA A 177 1.43 -22.30 -11.85
C ALA A 177 0.69 -21.12 -11.19
N ALA A 178 1.37 -19.99 -10.99
CA ALA A 178 0.72 -18.79 -10.47
C ALA A 178 -0.29 -18.21 -11.47
N GLU A 179 0.06 -18.11 -12.76
CA GLU A 179 -0.86 -17.64 -13.79
C GLU A 179 -2.15 -18.48 -13.83
N THR A 180 -2.01 -19.82 -13.81
CA THR A 180 -3.16 -20.74 -13.80
C THR A 180 -3.98 -20.57 -12.53
N TRP A 181 -3.31 -20.49 -11.38
CA TRP A 181 -4.00 -20.33 -10.09
C TRP A 181 -4.76 -19.01 -10.01
N TRP A 182 -4.13 -17.88 -10.35
CA TRP A 182 -4.78 -16.57 -10.34
C TRP A 182 -5.93 -16.48 -11.35
N THR A 183 -5.79 -17.11 -12.51
CA THR A 183 -6.88 -17.20 -13.48
C THR A 183 -8.07 -17.96 -12.90
N ASN A 184 -7.84 -19.08 -12.24
CA ASN A 184 -8.88 -19.86 -11.57
C ASN A 184 -9.44 -19.13 -10.35
N TRP A 185 -8.62 -18.37 -9.61
CA TRP A 185 -9.06 -17.51 -8.52
C TRP A 185 -10.07 -16.44 -8.99
N TRP A 186 -9.73 -15.73 -10.06
CA TRP A 186 -10.60 -14.70 -10.64
C TRP A 186 -11.84 -15.28 -11.29
N ASN A 187 -11.80 -16.50 -11.77
CA ASN A 187 -12.97 -17.25 -12.26
C ASN A 187 -13.83 -17.84 -11.14
N ARG A 188 -13.40 -17.73 -9.87
CA ARG A 188 -14.07 -18.32 -8.72
C ARG A 188 -14.18 -19.85 -8.79
N THR A 189 -13.18 -20.50 -9.37
CA THR A 189 -13.13 -21.96 -9.54
C THR A 189 -12.19 -22.66 -8.57
N ILE A 190 -11.36 -21.90 -7.83
CA ILE A 190 -10.57 -22.45 -6.72
C ILE A 190 -11.51 -22.85 -5.59
N LYS A 191 -11.41 -24.12 -5.16
CA LYS A 191 -12.23 -24.69 -4.09
C LYS A 191 -11.36 -25.44 -3.10
N SER A 192 -11.80 -25.48 -1.84
CA SER A 192 -11.26 -26.43 -0.85
C SER A 192 -11.65 -27.87 -1.19
N VAL A 193 -11.05 -28.82 -0.50
CA VAL A 193 -11.40 -30.25 -0.62
C VAL A 193 -12.87 -30.54 -0.32
N ASN A 194 -13.52 -29.69 0.48
CA ASN A 194 -14.94 -29.78 0.83
C ASN A 194 -15.88 -29.07 -0.17
N GLY A 195 -15.35 -28.56 -1.27
CA GLY A 195 -16.10 -27.89 -2.32
C GLY A 195 -16.43 -26.41 -2.08
N THR A 196 -16.08 -25.84 -0.92
CA THR A 196 -16.27 -24.41 -0.63
C THR A 196 -15.33 -23.57 -1.51
N ASP A 197 -15.88 -22.55 -2.17
CA ASP A 197 -15.06 -21.70 -3.04
C ASP A 197 -14.12 -20.79 -2.25
N GLY A 198 -12.97 -20.46 -2.88
CA GLY A 198 -11.90 -19.73 -2.23
C GLY A 198 -12.28 -18.31 -1.78
N TRP A 199 -13.18 -17.62 -2.49
CA TRP A 199 -13.63 -16.28 -2.11
C TRP A 199 -14.44 -16.34 -0.80
N THR A 200 -15.35 -17.32 -0.66
CA THR A 200 -16.11 -17.53 0.58
C THR A 200 -15.18 -17.87 1.76
N LEU A 201 -14.17 -18.71 1.54
CA LEU A 201 -13.19 -19.02 2.58
C LEU A 201 -12.36 -17.80 3.01
N GLN A 202 -12.01 -16.93 2.06
CA GLN A 202 -11.29 -15.69 2.38
C GLN A 202 -12.21 -14.66 3.06
N GLU A 203 -13.48 -14.59 2.64
CA GLU A 203 -14.50 -13.80 3.32
C GLU A 203 -14.60 -14.18 4.80
N ASP A 204 -14.72 -15.48 5.10
CA ASP A 204 -14.81 -15.95 6.48
C ASP A 204 -13.56 -15.62 7.29
N PHE A 205 -12.38 -15.76 6.67
CA PHE A 205 -11.13 -15.36 7.29
C PHE A 205 -11.10 -13.85 7.59
N LEU A 206 -11.44 -13.01 6.62
CA LEU A 206 -11.43 -11.55 6.80
C LEU A 206 -12.49 -11.10 7.82
N LYS A 207 -13.67 -11.72 7.84
CA LYS A 207 -14.68 -11.47 8.87
C LYS A 207 -14.13 -11.79 10.27
N LYS A 208 -13.31 -12.85 10.41
CA LYS A 208 -12.66 -13.17 11.67
C LYS A 208 -11.69 -12.07 12.09
N ILE A 209 -10.92 -11.52 11.16
CA ILE A 209 -10.03 -10.38 11.44
C ILE A 209 -10.84 -9.17 11.91
N VAL A 210 -11.86 -8.76 11.13
CA VAL A 210 -12.73 -7.63 11.47
C VAL A 210 -13.36 -7.82 12.85
N SER A 211 -13.98 -8.96 13.12
CA SER A 211 -14.62 -9.23 14.42
C SER A 211 -13.64 -9.21 15.61
N THR A 212 -12.36 -9.45 15.35
CA THR A 212 -11.32 -9.41 16.39
C THR A 212 -10.95 -7.97 16.75
N VAL A 213 -10.70 -7.11 15.74
CA VAL A 213 -10.04 -5.81 15.95
C VAL A 213 -10.91 -4.58 15.72
N ASP A 214 -12.12 -4.70 15.13
CA ASP A 214 -12.95 -3.53 14.77
C ASP A 214 -13.39 -2.66 15.95
N LYS A 215 -13.54 -3.27 17.13
CA LYS A 215 -13.88 -2.61 18.39
C LYS A 215 -12.79 -1.64 18.90
N HIS A 216 -11.55 -1.77 18.42
CA HIS A 216 -10.43 -0.95 18.85
C HIS A 216 -10.45 0.42 18.17
N GLN A 217 -10.20 1.48 18.94
CA GLN A 217 -10.15 2.85 18.40
C GLN A 217 -8.97 3.06 17.45
N SER A 218 -7.90 2.30 17.64
CA SER A 218 -6.74 2.29 16.75
C SER A 218 -7.04 1.72 15.37
N THR A 219 -8.07 0.88 15.20
CA THR A 219 -8.38 0.29 13.90
C THR A 219 -8.82 1.36 12.91
N LEU A 220 -8.02 1.61 11.87
CA LEU A 220 -8.28 2.56 10.80
C LEU A 220 -8.97 1.89 9.60
N GLY A 221 -8.56 0.69 9.25
CA GLY A 221 -9.15 -0.01 8.11
C GLY A 221 -8.52 -1.37 7.80
N TYR A 222 -8.99 -1.96 6.69
CA TYR A 222 -8.65 -3.32 6.26
C TYR A 222 -8.28 -3.34 4.79
N GLU A 223 -7.11 -3.87 4.46
CA GLU A 223 -6.75 -4.19 3.09
C GLU A 223 -7.15 -5.62 2.77
N ILE A 224 -8.07 -5.79 1.81
CA ILE A 224 -8.70 -7.08 1.54
C ILE A 224 -7.78 -8.09 0.88
N LEU A 225 -6.84 -7.62 0.05
CA LEU A 225 -5.82 -8.43 -0.59
C LEU A 225 -4.72 -7.53 -1.15
N SER A 226 -3.51 -7.66 -0.63
CA SER A 226 -2.36 -6.90 -1.13
C SER A 226 -1.86 -7.43 -2.47
N GLU A 227 -1.62 -6.53 -3.42
CA GLU A 227 -0.91 -6.76 -4.68
C GLU A 227 -1.34 -8.01 -5.48
N PRO A 228 -2.64 -8.21 -5.76
CA PRO A 228 -3.09 -9.36 -6.52
C PRO A 228 -2.48 -9.38 -7.93
N GLN A 229 -2.31 -10.59 -8.50
CA GLN A 229 -1.78 -10.73 -9.85
C GLN A 229 -2.89 -10.71 -10.90
N VAL A 230 -2.57 -10.15 -12.06
CA VAL A 230 -3.40 -10.13 -13.26
C VAL A 230 -2.59 -10.65 -14.45
N HIS A 231 -3.21 -11.51 -15.26
CA HIS A 231 -2.54 -12.19 -16.37
C HIS A 231 -3.26 -12.01 -17.70
N THR A 232 -4.55 -11.63 -17.68
CA THR A 232 -5.36 -11.41 -18.88
C THR A 232 -6.21 -10.15 -18.74
N LYS A 233 -6.57 -9.55 -19.88
CA LYS A 233 -7.33 -8.29 -19.92
C LYS A 233 -8.71 -8.38 -19.25
N ASP A 234 -9.38 -9.50 -19.36
CA ASP A 234 -10.73 -9.69 -18.81
C ASP A 234 -10.73 -9.81 -17.28
N GLN A 235 -9.58 -10.09 -16.68
CA GLN A 235 -9.45 -10.20 -15.22
C GLN A 235 -9.67 -8.87 -14.49
N TRP A 236 -9.47 -7.71 -15.12
CA TRP A 236 -9.75 -6.42 -14.48
C TRP A 236 -11.18 -6.31 -13.95
N THR A 237 -12.16 -6.71 -14.76
CA THR A 237 -13.57 -6.73 -14.34
C THR A 237 -13.85 -7.82 -13.29
N LYS A 238 -13.17 -8.96 -13.37
CA LYS A 238 -13.31 -10.05 -12.40
C LYS A 238 -12.76 -9.64 -11.02
N ILE A 239 -11.64 -8.91 -10.99
CA ILE A 239 -11.10 -8.31 -9.77
C ILE A 239 -12.11 -7.31 -9.17
N GLY A 240 -12.77 -6.49 -9.98
CA GLY A 240 -13.84 -5.61 -9.51
C GLY A 240 -15.02 -6.37 -8.87
N LYS A 241 -15.40 -7.52 -9.44
CA LYS A 241 -16.43 -8.40 -8.85
C LYS A 241 -15.97 -9.01 -7.52
N TYR A 242 -14.71 -9.44 -7.43
CA TYR A 242 -14.12 -9.92 -6.17
C TYR A 242 -14.09 -8.82 -5.11
N ASN A 243 -13.62 -7.62 -5.47
CA ASN A 243 -13.58 -6.49 -4.54
C ASN A 243 -14.99 -6.10 -4.07
N THR A 244 -15.97 -6.11 -4.97
CA THR A 244 -17.38 -5.88 -4.60
C THR A 244 -17.87 -6.94 -3.61
N PHE A 245 -17.64 -8.22 -3.91
CA PHE A 245 -18.03 -9.34 -3.04
C PHE A 245 -17.45 -9.20 -1.62
N MET A 246 -16.15 -8.90 -1.52
CA MET A 246 -15.48 -8.72 -0.22
C MET A 246 -15.96 -7.47 0.52
N VAL A 247 -16.08 -6.35 -0.17
CA VAL A 247 -16.55 -5.09 0.43
C VAL A 247 -17.97 -5.24 0.96
N ASP A 248 -18.89 -5.81 0.17
CA ASP A 248 -20.29 -6.01 0.58
C ASP A 248 -20.40 -6.94 1.80
N ALA A 249 -19.53 -7.94 1.88
CA ALA A 249 -19.48 -8.83 3.02
C ALA A 249 -18.94 -8.14 4.30
N LEU A 250 -17.82 -7.42 4.19
CA LEU A 250 -17.20 -6.76 5.34
C LEU A 250 -17.98 -5.53 5.80
N ARG A 251 -18.66 -4.81 4.92
CA ARG A 251 -19.53 -3.65 5.26
C ARG A 251 -20.67 -3.99 6.22
N LYS A 252 -21.06 -5.26 6.31
CA LYS A 252 -22.03 -5.73 7.31
C LYS A 252 -21.48 -5.72 8.73
N LEU A 253 -20.16 -5.66 8.89
CA LEU A 253 -19.46 -5.75 10.17
C LEU A 253 -18.75 -4.45 10.56
N THR A 254 -18.36 -3.62 9.59
CA THR A 254 -17.56 -2.42 9.83
C THR A 254 -17.93 -1.25 8.95
N SER A 255 -17.88 -0.03 9.51
CA SER A 255 -17.93 1.24 8.78
C SER A 255 -16.54 1.79 8.46
N LYS A 256 -15.46 1.16 8.94
CA LYS A 256 -14.08 1.63 8.77
C LYS A 256 -13.61 1.52 7.32
N THR A 257 -12.47 2.11 7.01
CA THR A 257 -11.91 2.11 5.65
C THR A 257 -11.66 0.68 5.16
N ILE A 258 -12.09 0.38 3.92
CA ILE A 258 -11.70 -0.85 3.22
C ILE A 258 -10.82 -0.48 2.03
N ILE A 259 -9.71 -1.18 1.88
CA ILE A 259 -8.66 -0.90 0.91
C ILE A 259 -8.58 -2.06 -0.07
N TYR A 260 -8.69 -1.77 -1.36
CA TYR A 260 -8.34 -2.70 -2.43
C TYR A 260 -7.03 -2.28 -3.07
N SER A 261 -6.30 -3.22 -3.66
CA SER A 261 -4.90 -3.02 -3.99
C SER A 261 -4.53 -3.56 -5.38
N MET A 262 -3.51 -2.95 -5.96
CA MET A 262 -2.78 -3.47 -7.11
C MET A 262 -1.34 -2.96 -7.10
N ASN A 263 -0.41 -3.81 -7.51
CA ASN A 263 0.95 -3.39 -7.83
C ASN A 263 1.43 -4.15 -9.06
N ILE A 264 1.48 -3.47 -10.18
CA ILE A 264 1.90 -4.05 -11.45
C ILE A 264 3.07 -3.27 -12.03
N PRO A 265 3.98 -3.94 -12.73
CA PRO A 265 4.89 -3.26 -13.64
C PRO A 265 4.10 -2.56 -14.74
N ILE A 266 4.48 -1.33 -15.08
CA ILE A 266 3.91 -0.65 -16.24
C ILE A 266 4.53 -1.28 -17.48
N ASP A 267 3.77 -2.13 -18.17
CA ASP A 267 4.09 -2.62 -19.48
C ASP A 267 2.88 -2.44 -20.40
N LEU A 268 2.88 -1.33 -21.11
CA LEU A 268 1.80 -0.94 -22.03
C LEU A 268 1.67 -1.91 -23.22
N LYS A 269 2.68 -2.75 -23.49
CA LYS A 269 2.67 -3.77 -24.55
C LYS A 269 2.20 -5.12 -24.02
N SER A 270 1.96 -5.24 -22.73
CA SER A 270 1.48 -6.47 -22.11
C SER A 270 0.07 -6.84 -22.59
N PRO A 271 -0.24 -8.14 -22.75
CA PRO A 271 -1.58 -8.60 -23.09
C PRO A 271 -2.63 -8.22 -22.05
N ILE A 272 -2.23 -7.89 -20.83
CA ILE A 272 -3.13 -7.44 -19.77
C ILE A 272 -3.63 -6.00 -19.95
N GLN A 273 -3.05 -5.23 -20.86
CA GLN A 273 -3.46 -3.84 -21.16
C GLN A 273 -3.58 -2.95 -19.92
N VAL A 274 -2.45 -2.67 -19.29
CA VAL A 274 -2.38 -1.76 -18.13
C VAL A 274 -2.67 -0.33 -18.57
N ASN A 275 -3.80 0.20 -18.14
CA ASN A 275 -4.18 1.61 -18.29
C ASN A 275 -5.12 2.03 -17.15
N ALA A 276 -5.41 3.31 -17.03
CA ALA A 276 -6.19 3.86 -15.94
C ALA A 276 -7.64 3.34 -15.93
N GLU A 277 -8.25 3.17 -17.11
CA GLU A 277 -9.62 2.67 -17.26
C GLU A 277 -9.75 1.22 -16.80
N ASN A 278 -8.75 0.38 -17.12
CA ASN A 278 -8.72 -1.01 -16.67
C ASN A 278 -8.48 -1.11 -15.16
N LEU A 279 -7.55 -0.33 -14.62
CA LEU A 279 -7.36 -0.24 -13.17
C LEU A 279 -8.64 0.23 -12.44
N ALA A 280 -9.34 1.20 -12.99
CA ALA A 280 -10.58 1.70 -12.42
C ALA A 280 -11.71 0.65 -12.36
N LYS A 281 -11.72 -0.35 -13.28
CA LYS A 281 -12.68 -1.47 -13.26
C LYS A 281 -12.53 -2.38 -12.04
N MET A 282 -11.40 -2.32 -11.35
CA MET A 282 -11.17 -3.08 -10.11
C MET A 282 -11.95 -2.51 -8.92
N SER A 283 -12.42 -1.28 -9.02
CA SER A 283 -13.10 -0.62 -7.92
C SER A 283 -14.40 -1.34 -7.56
N PRO A 284 -14.69 -1.56 -6.26
CA PRO A 284 -15.97 -2.15 -5.83
C PRO A 284 -17.14 -1.21 -6.16
N ASN A 285 -18.36 -1.74 -6.21
CA ASN A 285 -19.56 -0.96 -6.47
C ASN A 285 -19.89 0.02 -5.33
N ASN A 286 -19.80 -0.43 -4.09
CA ASN A 286 -19.93 0.44 -2.92
C ASN A 286 -18.63 1.24 -2.73
N LYS A 287 -18.73 2.57 -2.78
CA LYS A 287 -17.60 3.49 -2.67
C LYS A 287 -17.42 4.10 -1.26
N GLN A 288 -18.33 3.80 -0.34
CA GLN A 288 -18.28 4.39 0.99
C GLN A 288 -17.04 3.93 1.75
N ASN A 289 -16.17 4.85 2.17
CA ASN A 289 -14.92 4.61 2.88
C ASN A 289 -14.04 3.56 2.19
N ILE A 290 -13.93 3.67 0.85
CA ILE A 290 -13.08 2.82 0.01
C ILE A 290 -11.85 3.61 -0.40
N VAL A 291 -10.70 2.94 -0.39
CA VAL A 291 -9.41 3.50 -0.79
C VAL A 291 -8.71 2.55 -1.75
N PHE A 292 -8.06 3.09 -2.77
CA PHE A 292 -7.26 2.34 -3.72
C PHE A 292 -5.77 2.41 -3.36
N LYS A 293 -5.17 1.27 -3.05
CA LYS A 293 -3.75 1.16 -2.68
C LYS A 293 -2.88 0.69 -3.84
N PHE A 294 -1.69 1.28 -3.95
CA PHE A 294 -0.60 0.74 -4.77
C PHE A 294 0.75 0.87 -4.06
N SER A 295 1.78 0.26 -4.63
CA SER A 295 3.16 0.34 -4.13
C SER A 295 4.05 1.06 -5.13
N LEU A 296 4.96 1.89 -4.63
CA LEU A 296 5.90 2.67 -5.44
C LEU A 296 7.30 2.58 -4.84
N TYR A 297 8.17 1.80 -5.46
CA TYR A 297 9.55 1.63 -5.03
C TYR A 297 10.49 2.36 -5.98
N GLY A 298 11.32 3.26 -5.45
CA GLY A 298 12.25 4.09 -6.18
C GLY A 298 11.88 5.56 -6.19
N ILE A 299 12.75 6.39 -6.78
CA ILE A 299 12.57 7.83 -6.84
C ILE A 299 11.62 8.19 -7.98
N PRO A 300 10.50 8.89 -7.76
CA PRO A 300 9.50 9.19 -8.78
C PRO A 300 9.95 10.26 -9.80
N ASN A 301 11.26 10.38 -10.06
CA ASN A 301 11.86 11.25 -11.06
C ASN A 301 12.28 10.51 -12.32
N ASP A 302 12.46 9.19 -12.27
CA ASP A 302 12.65 8.43 -13.50
C ASP A 302 11.29 8.28 -14.22
N GLY A 303 11.32 8.17 -15.53
CA GLY A 303 10.11 8.10 -16.35
C GLY A 303 9.17 6.99 -15.92
N TYR A 304 9.70 5.84 -15.52
CA TYR A 304 8.91 4.69 -15.08
C TYR A 304 8.09 4.99 -13.82
N GLN A 305 8.70 5.57 -12.79
CA GLN A 305 8.03 5.83 -11.51
C GLN A 305 7.04 7.00 -11.63
N SER A 306 7.38 8.02 -12.41
CA SER A 306 6.47 9.12 -12.73
C SER A 306 5.26 8.64 -13.52
N ASP A 307 5.46 7.80 -14.52
CA ASP A 307 4.37 7.23 -15.33
C ASP A 307 3.47 6.33 -14.46
N LYS A 308 4.06 5.55 -13.56
CA LYS A 308 3.30 4.72 -12.62
C LYS A 308 2.45 5.56 -11.67
N LEU A 309 3.02 6.61 -11.10
CA LEU A 309 2.31 7.52 -10.21
C LEU A 309 1.12 8.17 -10.93
N GLN A 310 1.34 8.71 -12.13
CA GLN A 310 0.30 9.31 -12.96
C GLN A 310 -0.79 8.30 -13.37
N LEU A 311 -0.40 7.07 -13.68
CA LEU A 311 -1.34 5.99 -14.03
C LEU A 311 -2.31 5.70 -12.88
N PHE A 312 -1.79 5.53 -11.65
CA PHE A 312 -2.63 5.23 -10.49
C PHE A 312 -3.45 6.43 -10.04
N GLU A 313 -2.92 7.66 -10.15
CA GLU A 313 -3.69 8.89 -9.93
C GLU A 313 -4.89 8.96 -10.87
N ASN A 314 -4.68 8.75 -12.17
CA ASN A 314 -5.75 8.73 -13.16
C ASN A 314 -6.78 7.63 -12.88
N ALA A 315 -6.33 6.43 -12.51
CA ALA A 315 -7.21 5.32 -12.17
C ALA A 315 -8.06 5.62 -10.94
N SER A 316 -7.48 6.19 -9.89
CA SER A 316 -8.16 6.63 -8.67
C SER A 316 -9.25 7.67 -8.99
N ARG A 317 -8.92 8.65 -9.82
CA ARG A 317 -9.87 9.69 -10.27
C ARG A 317 -11.03 9.10 -11.07
N ILE A 318 -10.78 8.20 -12.02
CA ILE A 318 -11.83 7.51 -12.80
C ILE A 318 -12.71 6.65 -11.88
N ALA A 319 -12.11 5.95 -10.93
CA ALA A 319 -12.81 5.13 -9.97
C ALA A 319 -13.59 5.93 -8.93
N GLY A 320 -13.28 7.21 -8.73
CA GLY A 320 -13.91 8.09 -7.73
C GLY A 320 -13.59 7.66 -6.30
N VAL A 321 -12.35 7.19 -6.03
CA VAL A 321 -11.89 6.75 -4.71
C VAL A 321 -10.51 7.33 -4.40
N PRO A 322 -10.20 7.66 -3.13
CA PRO A 322 -8.90 8.17 -2.73
C PRO A 322 -7.76 7.16 -3.00
N LEU A 323 -6.54 7.69 -3.14
CA LEU A 323 -5.33 6.92 -3.43
C LEU A 323 -4.46 6.78 -2.17
N TYR A 324 -3.98 5.57 -1.89
CA TYR A 324 -3.06 5.25 -0.81
C TYR A 324 -1.77 4.63 -1.36
N ILE A 325 -0.61 5.19 -0.98
CA ILE A 325 0.68 4.60 -1.30
C ILE A 325 1.09 3.69 -0.14
N GLY A 326 0.56 2.47 -0.14
CA GLY A 326 0.69 1.55 1.00
C GLY A 326 2.09 1.01 1.21
N GLU A 327 2.95 1.10 0.19
CA GLU A 327 4.35 0.72 0.27
C GLU A 327 5.20 1.67 -0.56
N TRP A 328 6.17 2.31 0.06
CA TRP A 328 7.15 3.09 -0.65
C TRP A 328 8.51 3.07 0.06
N ASN A 329 9.58 3.14 -0.70
CA ASN A 329 10.91 3.46 -0.22
C ASN A 329 11.77 3.94 -1.41
N ASN A 330 12.99 4.36 -1.11
CA ASN A 330 13.92 4.88 -2.10
C ASN A 330 14.79 3.83 -2.77
N VAL A 331 14.44 2.55 -2.67
CA VAL A 331 15.23 1.49 -3.29
C VAL A 331 15.36 1.75 -4.78
N LYS A 332 16.56 2.05 -5.21
CA LYS A 332 16.92 2.35 -6.59
C LYS A 332 17.12 1.06 -7.37
N ARG A 333 16.50 0.98 -8.52
CA ARG A 333 16.71 -0.13 -9.44
C ARG A 333 17.54 0.36 -10.61
N VAL A 334 18.63 -0.34 -10.89
CA VAL A 334 19.44 -0.10 -12.09
C VAL A 334 19.16 -1.16 -13.14
N ALA A 335 19.07 -0.72 -14.39
CA ALA A 335 18.96 -1.66 -15.50
C ALA A 335 20.33 -2.26 -15.78
N THR A 336 20.41 -3.56 -15.80
CA THR A 336 21.60 -4.33 -16.22
C THR A 336 21.23 -5.25 -17.38
N ILE A 337 22.22 -5.66 -18.14
CA ILE A 337 22.07 -6.66 -19.20
C ILE A 337 22.61 -7.98 -18.63
N ASN A 338 21.78 -9.04 -18.64
CA ASN A 338 22.23 -10.35 -18.21
C ASN A 338 23.06 -11.06 -19.32
N GLU A 339 23.60 -12.22 -19.01
CA GLU A 339 24.44 -13.02 -19.94
C GLU A 339 23.72 -13.37 -21.24
N GLU A 340 22.39 -13.39 -21.24
CA GLU A 340 21.55 -13.66 -22.43
C GLU A 340 21.25 -12.38 -23.24
N GLY A 341 21.85 -11.23 -22.88
CA GLY A 341 21.60 -9.94 -23.54
C GLY A 341 20.25 -9.31 -23.18
N LYS A 342 19.55 -9.82 -22.17
CA LYS A 342 18.23 -9.33 -21.75
C LYS A 342 18.37 -8.27 -20.67
N LYS A 343 17.63 -7.16 -20.83
CA LYS A 343 17.52 -6.12 -19.78
C LYS A 343 16.81 -6.68 -18.55
N ILE A 344 17.48 -6.63 -17.43
CA ILE A 344 16.96 -6.97 -16.10
C ILE A 344 17.13 -5.77 -15.15
N TRP A 345 16.27 -5.70 -14.14
CA TRP A 345 16.35 -4.67 -13.12
C TRP A 345 16.90 -5.28 -11.84
N GLN A 346 18.03 -4.78 -11.41
CA GLN A 346 18.67 -5.18 -10.15
C GLN A 346 18.59 -4.03 -9.14
N ILE A 347 18.55 -4.39 -7.87
CA ILE A 347 18.66 -3.43 -6.78
C ILE A 347 20.15 -3.05 -6.68
N GLU A 348 20.43 -1.76 -6.65
CA GLU A 348 21.80 -1.27 -6.48
C GLU A 348 22.30 -1.61 -5.07
N ALA A 349 23.36 -2.43 -4.98
CA ALA A 349 23.82 -3.07 -3.75
C ALA A 349 24.30 -2.11 -2.64
N ASN A 350 24.52 -0.83 -2.94
CA ASN A 350 25.10 0.15 -2.01
C ASN A 350 24.12 1.26 -1.58
N GLN A 351 22.82 1.01 -1.64
CA GLN A 351 21.83 2.04 -1.26
C GLN A 351 21.48 2.02 0.23
N SER A 352 22.47 2.21 1.06
CA SER A 352 22.25 2.47 2.49
C SER A 352 21.93 3.95 2.80
N ASN A 353 21.93 4.85 1.82
CA ASN A 353 21.83 6.28 2.08
C ASN A 353 20.83 6.97 1.12
N ILE A 354 19.61 7.16 1.60
CA ILE A 354 18.74 8.21 1.05
C ILE A 354 19.27 9.57 1.57
N SER A 355 19.34 10.57 0.69
CA SER A 355 19.56 11.93 1.14
C SER A 355 18.26 12.55 1.68
N GLN A 356 18.37 13.55 2.55
CA GLN A 356 17.19 14.28 3.01
C GLN A 356 16.46 14.95 1.84
N ALA A 357 17.21 15.48 0.87
CA ALA A 357 16.63 16.11 -0.32
C ALA A 357 15.81 15.12 -1.16
N ASP A 358 16.30 13.88 -1.36
CA ASP A 358 15.55 12.85 -2.07
C ASP A 358 14.28 12.45 -1.33
N ALA A 359 14.36 12.30 -0.01
CA ALA A 359 13.20 11.96 0.82
C ALA A 359 12.14 13.06 0.76
N ASN A 360 12.52 14.32 0.91
CA ASN A 360 11.62 15.47 0.79
C ASN A 360 10.96 15.50 -0.59
N MET A 361 11.74 15.34 -1.65
CA MET A 361 11.24 15.35 -3.03
C MET A 361 10.21 14.22 -3.27
N ILE A 362 10.45 13.02 -2.76
CA ILE A 362 9.50 11.90 -2.87
C ILE A 362 8.18 12.26 -2.18
N VAL A 363 8.25 12.76 -0.95
CA VAL A 363 7.08 13.11 -0.14
C VAL A 363 6.32 14.31 -0.76
N GLU A 364 7.02 15.30 -1.31
CA GLU A 364 6.43 16.43 -2.07
C GLU A 364 5.66 15.96 -3.31
N LYS A 365 6.22 15.00 -4.06
CA LYS A 365 5.50 14.38 -5.21
C LYS A 365 4.20 13.72 -4.78
N PHE A 366 4.21 13.01 -3.66
CA PHE A 366 3.01 12.37 -3.12
C PHE A 366 1.99 13.41 -2.63
N LYS A 367 2.45 14.48 -1.97
CA LYS A 367 1.60 15.61 -1.58
C LYS A 367 0.94 16.25 -2.78
N GLY A 368 1.67 16.43 -3.89
CA GLY A 368 1.18 17.07 -5.11
C GLY A 368 0.01 16.36 -5.79
N ILE A 369 -0.20 15.07 -5.55
CA ILE A 369 -1.34 14.31 -6.08
C ILE A 369 -2.50 14.15 -5.09
N GLY A 370 -2.40 14.70 -3.87
CA GLY A 370 -3.49 14.67 -2.90
C GLY A 370 -3.85 13.26 -2.42
N ILE A 371 -2.87 12.47 -1.99
CA ILE A 371 -3.08 11.11 -1.49
C ILE A 371 -3.85 11.08 -0.17
N TRP A 372 -4.63 10.01 0.06
CA TRP A 372 -5.27 9.73 1.34
C TRP A 372 -4.27 9.39 2.44
N GLY A 373 -3.16 8.73 2.09
CA GLY A 373 -2.10 8.39 3.01
C GLY A 373 -0.95 7.65 2.33
N MET A 374 0.11 7.41 3.09
CA MET A 374 1.28 6.63 2.65
C MET A 374 1.89 5.86 3.81
N ALA A 375 2.55 4.71 3.53
CA ALA A 375 3.32 3.95 4.52
C ALA A 375 4.68 3.54 3.96
N TYR A 376 5.74 3.88 4.69
CA TYR A 376 7.11 3.52 4.33
C TYR A 376 7.34 2.01 4.50
N TRP A 377 8.00 1.37 3.55
CA TRP A 377 8.43 -0.02 3.60
C TRP A 377 9.91 -0.10 3.99
N GLU A 378 10.31 -0.54 5.24
CA GLU A 378 9.40 -0.97 6.28
C GLU A 378 10.02 -0.73 7.68
N TRP A 379 9.26 -0.99 8.75
CA TRP A 379 9.69 -0.80 10.14
C TRP A 379 10.95 -1.61 10.45
N SER A 380 10.91 -2.93 10.26
CA SER A 380 12.07 -3.80 10.40
C SER A 380 11.95 -5.03 9.52
N PHE A 381 12.99 -5.28 8.74
CA PHE A 381 13.15 -6.50 7.95
C PHE A 381 14.07 -7.45 8.71
N VAL A 382 13.55 -8.51 9.29
CA VAL A 382 14.32 -9.43 10.17
C VAL A 382 15.34 -10.27 9.39
N ILE A 383 15.44 -10.14 8.08
CA ILE A 383 16.39 -10.86 7.24
C ILE A 383 17.55 -9.94 6.92
N ASN A 384 18.77 -10.35 7.32
CA ASN A 384 20.04 -9.66 7.06
C ASN A 384 20.42 -9.54 5.57
N GLU A 385 19.47 -9.49 4.66
CA GLU A 385 19.72 -9.40 3.23
C GLU A 385 19.33 -8.04 2.69
N THR A 386 20.33 -7.33 2.30
CA THR A 386 20.44 -6.09 1.53
C THR A 386 19.29 -5.78 0.52
N PRO A 387 18.98 -4.53 0.25
CA PRO A 387 19.47 -3.30 0.88
C PRO A 387 18.77 -3.02 2.20
N ASN A 388 19.52 -2.56 3.18
CA ASN A 388 18.98 -2.25 4.49
C ASN A 388 18.17 -0.94 4.43
N PHE A 389 16.86 -1.05 4.31
CA PHE A 389 15.90 0.06 4.37
C PHE A 389 15.07 0.03 5.66
N ASN A 390 15.51 -0.72 6.67
CA ASN A 390 14.88 -0.76 7.97
C ASN A 390 14.83 0.63 8.61
N LEU A 391 13.68 0.98 9.16
CA LEU A 391 13.56 2.19 9.97
C LEU A 391 14.13 2.00 11.37
N VAL A 392 14.16 0.76 11.86
CA VAL A 392 14.76 0.41 13.15
C VAL A 392 15.54 -0.90 13.05
N ASP A 393 16.61 -0.97 13.84
CA ASP A 393 17.31 -2.20 14.13
C ASP A 393 16.75 -2.81 15.42
N ILE A 394 16.50 -4.11 15.40
CA ILE A 394 16.06 -4.87 16.56
C ILE A 394 17.25 -5.61 17.14
N MET A 395 17.74 -5.15 18.27
CA MET A 395 18.77 -5.85 19.04
C MET A 395 18.08 -6.79 20.01
N TYR A 396 18.21 -8.09 19.78
CA TYR A 396 17.54 -9.13 20.57
C TYR A 396 18.53 -9.82 21.52
N ASP A 397 18.24 -9.77 22.80
CA ASP A 397 18.94 -10.54 23.82
C ASP A 397 18.24 -11.88 24.04
N LYS A 398 18.83 -12.95 23.52
CA LYS A 398 18.28 -14.31 23.61
C LYS A 398 18.19 -14.83 25.06
N ALA A 399 19.03 -14.34 25.96
CA ALA A 399 19.07 -14.81 27.35
C ALA A 399 17.90 -14.26 28.18
N THR A 400 17.51 -13.02 27.94
CA THR A 400 16.40 -12.34 28.65
C THR A 400 15.09 -12.34 27.88
N GLY A 401 15.12 -12.67 26.60
CA GLY A 401 13.96 -12.53 25.70
C GLY A 401 13.58 -11.09 25.40
N ALA A 402 14.37 -10.11 25.87
CA ALA A 402 14.12 -8.70 25.68
C ALA A 402 14.80 -8.18 24.41
N GLY A 403 14.19 -7.18 23.77
CA GLY A 403 14.76 -6.48 22.63
C GLY A 403 14.86 -5.00 22.87
N LYS A 404 15.89 -4.39 22.29
CA LYS A 404 16.04 -2.95 22.17
C LYS A 404 15.79 -2.56 20.73
N ILE A 405 14.86 -1.64 20.52
CA ILE A 405 14.59 -1.02 19.22
C ILE A 405 15.45 0.23 19.14
N GLN A 406 16.25 0.32 18.08
CA GLN A 406 17.11 1.47 17.83
C GLN A 406 16.76 2.07 16.47
N PRO A 407 16.30 3.34 16.43
CA PRO A 407 16.08 4.05 15.18
C PRO A 407 17.34 4.11 14.32
N THR A 408 17.17 3.89 13.02
CA THR A 408 18.23 4.04 12.02
C THR A 408 18.26 5.45 11.45
N LYS A 409 19.27 5.78 10.68
CA LYS A 409 19.32 7.03 9.93
C LYS A 409 18.13 7.17 8.96
N TYR A 410 17.60 6.08 8.42
CA TYR A 410 16.39 6.11 7.58
C TYR A 410 15.16 6.62 8.32
N PHE A 411 15.00 6.22 9.58
CA PHE A 411 13.90 6.69 10.41
C PHE A 411 13.94 8.20 10.62
N GLU A 412 15.13 8.73 10.92
CA GLU A 412 15.33 10.17 11.12
C GLU A 412 15.04 10.96 9.83
N ILE A 413 15.58 10.49 8.70
CA ILE A 413 15.38 11.14 7.39
C ILE A 413 13.90 11.11 6.97
N MET A 414 13.23 9.98 7.13
CA MET A 414 11.83 9.82 6.76
C MET A 414 10.92 10.70 7.63
N THR A 415 11.09 10.68 8.95
CA THR A 415 10.29 11.51 9.86
C THR A 415 10.51 12.99 9.60
N LYS A 416 11.77 13.39 9.34
CA LYS A 416 12.08 14.76 8.95
C LYS A 416 11.47 15.14 7.60
N ALA A 417 11.44 14.25 6.60
CA ALA A 417 10.77 14.53 5.33
C ALA A 417 9.27 14.76 5.51
N TYR A 418 8.60 13.99 6.36
CA TYR A 418 7.20 14.20 6.69
C TYR A 418 7.00 15.55 7.38
N GLN A 419 7.87 15.93 8.33
CA GLN A 419 7.84 17.23 8.99
C GLN A 419 8.03 18.38 8.00
N ASP A 420 9.10 18.32 7.20
CA ASP A 420 9.45 19.38 6.26
C ASP A 420 8.36 19.62 5.20
N VAL A 421 7.66 18.58 4.77
CA VAL A 421 6.68 18.70 3.67
C VAL A 421 5.27 19.00 4.17
N TYR A 422 4.85 18.42 5.29
CA TYR A 422 3.45 18.54 5.74
C TYR A 422 3.26 19.47 6.93
N TYR A 423 4.29 19.73 7.73
CA TYR A 423 4.19 20.48 9.00
C TYR A 423 5.00 21.78 9.00
N GLN A 424 5.52 22.23 7.86
CA GLN A 424 6.14 23.55 7.76
C GLN A 424 5.13 24.59 8.23
N PRO A 425 5.51 25.53 9.13
CA PRO A 425 4.68 26.68 9.39
C PRO A 425 4.44 27.36 8.05
N SER A 426 3.17 27.46 7.60
CA SER A 426 2.85 28.35 6.49
C SER A 426 3.55 29.66 6.79
N GLU A 427 4.34 30.20 5.85
CA GLU A 427 4.87 31.55 5.96
C GLU A 427 3.69 32.43 6.33
N ARG A 428 3.63 32.84 7.57
CA ARG A 428 2.68 33.86 8.00
C ARG A 428 3.14 35.09 7.26
N VAL A 429 2.49 35.38 6.16
CA VAL A 429 2.49 36.72 5.58
C VAL A 429 1.86 37.60 6.65
N PHE A 430 2.70 38.14 7.51
CA PHE A 430 2.26 39.21 8.39
C PHE A 430 1.88 40.37 7.45
N PRO A 431 0.62 40.85 7.47
CA PRO A 431 0.31 42.08 6.78
C PRO A 431 1.27 43.13 7.36
N THR A 432 2.14 43.66 6.55
CA THR A 432 2.92 44.84 6.91
C THR A 432 1.94 45.94 7.25
N ASP A 433 1.87 46.28 8.50
CA ASP A 433 1.04 47.35 9.05
C ASP A 433 1.49 48.67 8.43
N SER A 434 0.92 49.01 7.30
CA SER A 434 1.11 50.32 6.66
C SER A 434 0.26 51.35 7.39
N ARG A 435 0.57 51.62 8.64
CA ARG A 435 0.19 52.87 9.28
C ARG A 435 1.21 53.92 8.93
N SER A 436 1.06 54.53 7.77
CA SER A 436 1.70 55.80 7.49
C SER A 436 1.08 56.84 8.41
N THR A 437 1.93 57.36 9.22
CA THR A 437 1.82 58.67 9.93
C THR A 437 1.32 59.76 8.98
N LEU A 438 0.12 60.26 9.21
CA LEU A 438 -0.27 61.58 8.78
C LEU A 438 -0.08 62.53 9.98
N SER A 439 0.92 63.35 9.87
CA SER A 439 1.11 64.59 10.62
C SER A 439 0.46 65.74 9.88
#